data_6a66c8d7ed1f477871fef3f5c4b8eae5
#
_entry.id   6a66c8d7ed1f477871fef3f5c4b8eae5
#
_cell.length_a   1.000
_cell.length_b   1.000
_cell.length_c   1.000
_cell.angle_alpha   90.00
_cell.angle_beta   90.00
_cell.angle_gamma   90.00
#
_symmetry.space_group_name_H-M   'P 1'
#
loop_
_entity.id
_entity.type
_entity.pdbx_description
1 polymer ?
#
loop_
_entity_poly.entity_id
_entity_poly.type
_entity_poly.pdbx_seq_one_letter_code
_entity_poly.pdbx_strand_id
1 'polypeptide(L)'
;MFGDQLLQAVALAILSCLDDGQTLARLGGDEFIVMATDTSQGALEAMASRILTRLRQPFRIGLIEVYTGCSLGIALAPQHGNDRESVIRNADTAMYTAKENGRGKFCVFSPEMNQRVFEYLWLDTNLRKALDNDQLLIHYQPKMTWRGEVRSLEALVRWQSPERGLIPPMEFISYAEESGLIVPLGRWVMLDVVRQVAKWRDKGINLRVAVNVSARQLADQTIFSDLKQALKDLNFEYCPIDVELTESCLIENEELALSVIQQFSRLGAQIHLDDFGTGYSSLSQLARFPIDAIKLDQSFVRDIHKQSISQSLVRAIVAVAQALNLQVIAEGVESAKEDAFLTKNGVNERQGYLFAKPMPAAAFERWLKRYQARNVR
;
A
#
# COMPACT_ATOMS: atom_id res chain seq x y z
N MET A 1 1.36 25.19 -32.40
CA MET A 1 0.56 25.33 -31.16
C MET A 1 1.45 25.06 -29.94
N PHE A 2 1.02 25.38 -28.70
CA PHE A 2 1.89 25.32 -27.49
C PHE A 2 2.54 23.94 -27.27
N GLY A 3 1.75 22.83 -27.38
CA GLY A 3 2.26 21.46 -27.23
C GLY A 3 3.35 21.09 -28.23
N ASP A 4 3.23 21.53 -29.48
CA ASP A 4 4.24 21.24 -30.53
C ASP A 4 5.55 21.96 -30.22
N GLN A 5 5.47 23.21 -29.72
CA GLN A 5 6.67 23.96 -29.30
C GLN A 5 7.39 23.30 -28.12
N LEU A 6 6.63 22.77 -27.16
CA LEU A 6 7.20 22.02 -26.04
C LEU A 6 7.88 20.74 -26.55
N LEU A 7 7.23 19.96 -27.40
CA LEU A 7 7.80 18.74 -27.95
C LEU A 7 9.06 19.00 -28.78
N GLN A 8 9.10 20.12 -29.56
CA GLN A 8 10.30 20.54 -30.25
C GLN A 8 11.43 20.91 -29.29
N ALA A 9 11.12 21.65 -28.22
CA ALA A 9 12.09 22.01 -27.21
C ALA A 9 12.65 20.78 -26.47
N VAL A 10 11.79 19.81 -26.16
CA VAL A 10 12.17 18.51 -25.57
C VAL A 10 13.08 17.75 -26.53
N ALA A 11 12.74 17.64 -27.82
CA ALA A 11 13.56 16.98 -28.81
C ALA A 11 14.98 17.59 -28.91
N LEU A 12 15.07 18.93 -28.96
CA LEU A 12 16.37 19.64 -28.96
C LEU A 12 17.16 19.40 -27.66
N ALA A 13 16.47 19.36 -26.53
CA ALA A 13 17.10 19.05 -25.25
C ALA A 13 17.67 17.62 -25.19
N ILE A 14 16.92 16.64 -25.72
CA ILE A 14 17.44 15.26 -25.84
C ILE A 14 18.63 15.23 -26.79
N LEU A 15 18.53 15.84 -27.97
CA LEU A 15 19.63 15.90 -28.94
C LEU A 15 20.89 16.48 -28.33
N SER A 16 20.80 17.50 -27.47
CA SER A 16 21.97 18.10 -26.81
C SER A 16 22.66 17.16 -25.80
N CYS A 17 22.01 16.03 -25.43
CA CYS A 17 22.57 15.01 -24.54
C CYS A 17 23.19 13.83 -25.30
N LEU A 18 23.03 13.78 -26.63
CA LEU A 18 23.50 12.69 -27.46
C LEU A 18 24.90 12.95 -27.97
N ASP A 19 25.65 11.87 -28.16
CA ASP A 19 26.98 11.87 -28.75
C ASP A 19 26.90 11.61 -30.26
N ASP A 20 28.01 11.84 -31.00
CA ASP A 20 28.08 11.59 -32.42
C ASP A 20 27.78 10.11 -32.76
N GLY A 21 26.92 9.90 -33.77
CA GLY A 21 26.48 8.58 -34.19
C GLY A 21 25.20 8.07 -33.45
N GLN A 22 24.71 8.80 -32.47
CA GLN A 22 23.43 8.49 -31.83
C GLN A 22 22.29 9.19 -32.57
N THR A 23 21.14 8.53 -32.68
CA THR A 23 20.01 9.03 -33.46
C THR A 23 18.78 9.17 -32.56
N LEU A 24 18.09 10.31 -32.65
CA LEU A 24 16.78 10.54 -32.04
C LEU A 24 15.68 10.40 -33.07
N ALA A 25 14.65 9.65 -32.76
CA ALA A 25 13.42 9.55 -33.53
C ALA A 25 12.21 9.79 -32.62
N ARG A 26 11.13 10.39 -33.16
CA ARG A 26 9.84 10.50 -32.49
C ARG A 26 8.90 9.45 -33.07
N LEU A 27 8.32 8.60 -32.23
CA LEU A 27 7.36 7.57 -32.65
C LEU A 27 5.96 8.13 -32.85
N GLY A 28 5.53 8.98 -31.96
CA GLY A 28 4.19 9.60 -31.95
C GLY A 28 3.90 10.23 -30.58
N GLY A 29 2.90 11.09 -30.50
CA GLY A 29 2.55 11.73 -29.23
C GLY A 29 3.75 12.38 -28.53
N ASP A 30 4.06 11.95 -27.35
CA ASP A 30 5.20 12.34 -26.50
C ASP A 30 6.32 11.28 -26.43
N GLU A 31 6.29 10.29 -27.32
CA GLU A 31 7.23 9.17 -27.33
C GLU A 31 8.41 9.40 -28.26
N PHE A 32 9.61 9.24 -27.72
CA PHE A 32 10.87 9.36 -28.43
C PHE A 32 11.71 8.08 -28.28
N ILE A 33 12.46 7.74 -29.32
CA ILE A 33 13.48 6.67 -29.28
C ILE A 33 14.85 7.28 -29.56
N VAL A 34 15.81 6.89 -28.75
CA VAL A 34 17.24 7.11 -29.00
C VAL A 34 17.87 5.78 -29.36
N MET A 35 18.57 5.76 -30.50
CA MET A 35 19.35 4.61 -30.94
C MET A 35 20.84 4.94 -30.86
N ALA A 36 21.59 4.06 -30.21
CA ALA A 36 23.04 4.13 -30.10
C ALA A 36 23.64 2.80 -30.56
N THR A 37 24.76 2.86 -31.32
CA THR A 37 25.49 1.69 -31.77
C THR A 37 26.86 1.64 -31.08
N ASP A 38 27.41 0.45 -30.98
CA ASP A 38 28.76 0.20 -30.42
C ASP A 38 28.98 0.81 -29.02
N THR A 39 27.97 0.66 -28.15
CA THR A 39 28.01 1.27 -26.83
C THR A 39 27.78 0.22 -25.73
N SER A 40 28.36 0.47 -24.56
CA SER A 40 28.15 -0.39 -23.39
C SER A 40 26.87 0.00 -22.61
N GLN A 41 26.38 -0.93 -21.81
CA GLN A 41 25.26 -0.65 -20.90
C GLN A 41 25.53 0.58 -20.02
N GLY A 42 26.72 0.69 -19.43
CA GLY A 42 27.07 1.82 -18.56
C GLY A 42 27.08 3.16 -19.30
N ALA A 43 27.47 3.18 -20.59
CA ALA A 43 27.38 4.40 -21.41
C ALA A 43 25.94 4.80 -21.70
N LEU A 44 25.04 3.83 -21.94
CA LEU A 44 23.60 4.08 -22.10
C LEU A 44 22.95 4.60 -20.80
N GLU A 45 23.32 4.05 -19.64
CA GLU A 45 22.86 4.52 -18.34
C GLU A 45 23.34 5.94 -18.03
N ALA A 46 24.58 6.26 -18.38
CA ALA A 46 25.12 7.62 -18.28
C ALA A 46 24.37 8.60 -19.20
N MET A 47 24.09 8.20 -20.44
CA MET A 47 23.28 8.99 -21.38
C MET A 47 21.86 9.21 -20.85
N ALA A 48 21.20 8.16 -20.36
CA ALA A 48 19.88 8.25 -19.77
C ALA A 48 19.85 9.22 -18.57
N SER A 49 20.89 9.18 -17.72
CA SER A 49 21.05 10.11 -16.60
C SER A 49 21.22 11.56 -17.05
N ARG A 50 21.97 11.82 -18.14
CA ARG A 50 22.10 13.15 -18.74
C ARG A 50 20.75 13.65 -19.22
N ILE A 51 20.01 12.83 -19.97
CA ILE A 51 18.68 13.17 -20.50
C ILE A 51 17.72 13.49 -19.34
N LEU A 52 17.62 12.65 -18.32
CA LEU A 52 16.77 12.89 -17.15
C LEU A 52 17.11 14.20 -16.44
N THR A 53 18.38 14.47 -16.23
CA THR A 53 18.85 15.71 -15.58
C THR A 53 18.50 16.93 -16.43
N ARG A 54 18.67 16.85 -17.74
CA ARG A 54 18.35 17.94 -18.68
C ARG A 54 16.86 18.23 -18.75
N LEU A 55 16.02 17.20 -18.78
CA LEU A 55 14.56 17.35 -18.90
C LEU A 55 13.86 17.77 -17.60
N ARG A 56 14.54 17.67 -16.45
CA ARG A 56 14.09 18.26 -15.19
C ARG A 56 14.24 19.77 -15.12
N GLN A 57 15.05 20.37 -16.01
CA GLN A 57 15.18 21.82 -16.08
C GLN A 57 13.95 22.42 -16.76
N PRO A 58 13.51 23.62 -16.36
CA PRO A 58 12.34 24.26 -16.96
C PRO A 58 12.55 24.56 -18.44
N PHE A 59 11.49 24.42 -19.22
CA PHE A 59 11.40 24.79 -20.60
C PHE A 59 10.69 26.13 -20.73
N ARG A 60 11.28 27.08 -21.43
CA ARG A 60 10.68 28.38 -21.66
C ARG A 60 10.00 28.42 -23.02
N ILE A 61 8.68 28.46 -23.02
CA ILE A 61 7.85 28.52 -24.22
C ILE A 61 7.15 29.89 -24.26
N GLY A 62 7.71 30.81 -25.02
CA GLY A 62 7.29 32.21 -24.97
C GLY A 62 7.57 32.84 -23.62
N LEU A 63 6.52 33.25 -22.90
CA LEU A 63 6.61 33.85 -21.55
C LEU A 63 6.33 32.82 -20.43
N ILE A 64 6.07 31.58 -20.78
CA ILE A 64 5.65 30.55 -19.80
C ILE A 64 6.84 29.60 -19.54
N GLU A 65 7.11 29.33 -18.26
CA GLU A 65 8.01 28.27 -17.85
C GLU A 65 7.21 27.00 -17.59
N VAL A 66 7.65 25.89 -18.21
CA VAL A 66 7.02 24.58 -18.09
C VAL A 66 8.01 23.58 -17.54
N TYR A 67 7.62 22.89 -16.52
CA TYR A 67 8.36 21.75 -15.96
C TYR A 67 7.80 20.47 -16.55
N THR A 68 8.68 19.59 -17.02
CA THR A 68 8.32 18.28 -17.53
C THR A 68 9.35 17.26 -17.07
N GLY A 69 9.05 15.99 -17.26
CA GLY A 69 9.96 14.89 -16.96
C GLY A 69 9.71 13.73 -17.91
N CYS A 70 10.60 12.76 -17.92
CA CYS A 70 10.40 11.54 -18.69
C CYS A 70 10.74 10.32 -17.87
N SER A 71 10.26 9.16 -18.31
CA SER A 71 10.74 7.85 -17.91
C SER A 71 11.42 7.20 -19.10
N LEU A 72 12.53 6.50 -18.88
CA LEU A 72 13.35 5.92 -19.93
C LEU A 72 13.46 4.41 -19.73
N GLY A 73 13.33 3.65 -20.83
CA GLY A 73 13.61 2.23 -20.88
C GLY A 73 14.83 1.98 -21.76
N ILE A 74 15.73 1.13 -21.32
CA ILE A 74 16.96 0.76 -22.04
C ILE A 74 16.91 -0.72 -22.39
N ALA A 75 17.07 -1.05 -23.68
CA ALA A 75 17.26 -2.42 -24.14
C ALA A 75 18.49 -2.51 -25.05
N LEU A 76 19.22 -3.61 -24.95
CA LEU A 76 20.46 -3.85 -25.71
C LEU A 76 20.26 -5.01 -26.70
N ALA A 77 20.73 -4.83 -27.93
CA ALA A 77 20.86 -5.93 -28.87
C ALA A 77 22.30 -6.48 -28.81
N PRO A 78 22.52 -7.81 -28.87
CA PRO A 78 21.51 -8.88 -28.97
C PRO A 78 20.95 -9.37 -27.62
N GLN A 79 21.43 -8.86 -26.48
CA GLN A 79 21.12 -9.38 -25.13
C GLN A 79 19.62 -9.34 -24.81
N HIS A 80 18.94 -8.28 -25.23
CA HIS A 80 17.53 -8.01 -24.93
C HIS A 80 16.65 -8.10 -26.19
N GLY A 81 17.13 -8.76 -27.24
CA GLY A 81 16.40 -9.01 -28.47
C GLY A 81 17.33 -9.05 -29.69
N ASN A 82 16.96 -9.92 -30.66
CA ASN A 82 17.75 -10.13 -31.88
C ASN A 82 17.18 -9.42 -33.10
N ASP A 83 16.02 -8.79 -32.96
CA ASP A 83 15.35 -8.04 -34.02
C ASP A 83 14.83 -6.70 -33.48
N ARG A 84 14.48 -5.80 -34.42
CA ARG A 84 14.01 -4.47 -34.10
C ARG A 84 12.77 -4.46 -33.19
N GLU A 85 11.83 -5.35 -33.46
CA GLU A 85 10.55 -5.36 -32.75
C GLU A 85 10.74 -5.80 -31.31
N SER A 86 11.53 -6.84 -31.08
CA SER A 86 11.80 -7.33 -29.73
C SER A 86 12.59 -6.33 -28.89
N VAL A 87 13.58 -5.64 -29.46
CA VAL A 87 14.36 -4.63 -28.73
C VAL A 87 13.51 -3.42 -28.36
N ILE A 88 12.70 -2.90 -29.30
CA ILE A 88 11.80 -1.78 -29.02
C ILE A 88 10.76 -2.16 -27.98
N ARG A 89 10.10 -3.29 -28.11
CA ARG A 89 9.13 -3.79 -27.12
C ARG A 89 9.76 -3.93 -25.74
N ASN A 90 10.98 -4.45 -25.65
CA ASN A 90 11.63 -4.65 -24.38
C ASN A 90 12.14 -3.32 -23.77
N ALA A 91 12.52 -2.33 -24.59
CA ALA A 91 12.77 -0.97 -24.13
C ALA A 91 11.48 -0.31 -23.60
N ASP A 92 10.36 -0.51 -24.27
CA ASP A 92 9.05 -0.01 -23.83
C ASP A 92 8.64 -0.65 -22.49
N THR A 93 8.80 -1.97 -22.34
CA THR A 93 8.61 -2.69 -21.07
C THR A 93 9.45 -2.10 -19.93
N ALA A 94 10.72 -1.79 -20.20
CA ALA A 94 11.59 -1.18 -19.19
C ALA A 94 11.17 0.27 -18.88
N MET A 95 10.72 1.04 -19.88
CA MET A 95 10.17 2.38 -19.67
C MET A 95 8.90 2.35 -18.81
N TYR A 96 8.01 1.40 -19.08
CA TYR A 96 6.81 1.20 -18.27
C TYR A 96 7.18 0.89 -16.81
N THR A 97 8.12 -0.01 -16.58
CA THR A 97 8.66 -0.30 -15.24
C THR A 97 9.27 0.95 -14.57
N ALA A 98 9.93 1.82 -15.34
CA ALA A 98 10.44 3.09 -14.81
C ALA A 98 9.29 4.05 -14.40
N LYS A 99 8.17 4.04 -15.12
CA LYS A 99 6.96 4.81 -14.76
C LYS A 99 6.33 4.31 -13.46
N GLU A 100 6.21 2.99 -13.32
CA GLU A 100 5.67 2.35 -12.10
C GLU A 100 6.54 2.63 -10.87
N ASN A 101 7.84 2.52 -11.01
CA ASN A 101 8.79 2.78 -9.93
C ASN A 101 8.89 4.26 -9.49
N GLY A 102 7.91 5.11 -9.82
CA GLY A 102 7.82 6.51 -9.36
C GLY A 102 8.26 7.54 -10.38
N ARG A 103 8.28 7.21 -11.67
CA ARG A 103 8.60 8.12 -12.80
C ARG A 103 9.95 8.86 -12.67
N GLY A 104 10.33 9.63 -13.67
CA GLY A 104 11.52 10.48 -13.61
C GLY A 104 12.86 9.73 -13.48
N LYS A 105 12.92 8.47 -13.89
CA LYS A 105 14.10 7.60 -13.82
C LYS A 105 14.21 6.74 -15.08
N PHE A 106 15.28 5.96 -15.17
CA PHE A 106 15.42 4.95 -16.21
C PHE A 106 15.43 3.54 -15.61
N CYS A 107 15.10 2.55 -16.42
CA CYS A 107 15.29 1.13 -16.15
C CYS A 107 15.97 0.46 -17.34
N VAL A 108 16.88 -0.47 -17.06
CA VAL A 108 17.41 -1.40 -18.06
C VAL A 108 16.50 -2.62 -18.08
N PHE A 109 16.12 -3.07 -19.27
CA PHE A 109 15.27 -4.23 -19.42
C PHE A 109 15.87 -5.48 -18.77
N SER A 110 15.04 -6.24 -18.12
CA SER A 110 15.32 -7.62 -17.74
C SER A 110 14.13 -8.52 -18.11
N PRO A 111 14.35 -9.80 -18.40
CA PRO A 111 13.25 -10.71 -18.78
C PRO A 111 12.12 -10.78 -17.77
N GLU A 112 12.41 -10.59 -16.49
CA GLU A 112 11.45 -10.59 -15.38
C GLU A 112 10.43 -9.44 -15.51
N MET A 113 10.81 -8.33 -16.19
CA MET A 113 9.90 -7.21 -16.42
C MET A 113 8.74 -7.57 -17.34
N ASN A 114 8.96 -8.45 -18.32
CA ASN A 114 7.85 -8.95 -19.15
C ASN A 114 6.81 -9.69 -18.31
N GLN A 115 7.28 -10.49 -17.34
CA GLN A 115 6.37 -11.21 -16.45
C GLN A 115 5.53 -10.25 -15.61
N ARG A 116 6.12 -9.15 -15.13
CA ARG A 116 5.38 -8.10 -14.40
C ARG A 116 4.32 -7.43 -15.27
N VAL A 117 4.65 -7.06 -16.51
CA VAL A 117 3.66 -6.44 -17.43
C VAL A 117 2.47 -7.38 -17.68
N PHE A 118 2.73 -8.67 -17.90
CA PHE A 118 1.64 -9.66 -18.02
C PHE A 118 0.82 -9.78 -16.74
N GLU A 119 1.48 -9.74 -15.59
CA GLU A 119 0.81 -9.76 -14.29
C GLU A 119 -0.11 -8.54 -14.10
N TYR A 120 0.38 -7.34 -14.42
CA TYR A 120 -0.42 -6.12 -14.37
C TYR A 120 -1.63 -6.15 -15.29
N LEU A 121 -1.46 -6.58 -16.54
CA LEU A 121 -2.58 -6.73 -17.48
C LEU A 121 -3.61 -7.75 -17.00
N TRP A 122 -3.13 -8.84 -16.39
CA TRP A 122 -4.00 -9.83 -15.80
C TRP A 122 -4.76 -9.26 -14.61
N LEU A 123 -4.08 -8.54 -13.72
CA LEU A 123 -4.68 -7.86 -12.57
C LEU A 123 -5.72 -6.83 -13.01
N ASP A 124 -5.40 -5.98 -14.01
CA ASP A 124 -6.35 -4.96 -14.49
C ASP A 124 -7.66 -5.57 -14.98
N THR A 125 -7.56 -6.63 -15.75
CA THR A 125 -8.73 -7.29 -16.31
C THR A 125 -9.54 -8.04 -15.25
N ASN A 126 -8.86 -8.72 -14.33
CA ASN A 126 -9.51 -9.69 -13.45
C ASN A 126 -9.91 -9.10 -12.10
N LEU A 127 -9.19 -8.11 -11.57
CA LEU A 127 -9.57 -7.48 -10.30
C LEU A 127 -10.87 -6.66 -10.43
N ARG A 128 -11.10 -6.02 -11.59
CA ARG A 128 -12.41 -5.38 -11.91
C ARG A 128 -13.54 -6.40 -11.88
N LYS A 129 -13.34 -7.54 -12.54
CA LYS A 129 -14.33 -8.62 -12.53
C LYS A 129 -14.53 -9.22 -11.14
N ALA A 130 -13.49 -9.25 -10.31
CA ALA A 130 -13.56 -9.80 -8.97
C ALA A 130 -14.49 -8.98 -8.07
N LEU A 131 -14.51 -7.65 -8.24
CA LEU A 131 -15.43 -6.75 -7.54
C LEU A 131 -16.90 -7.00 -7.89
N ASP A 132 -17.17 -7.39 -9.15
CA ASP A 132 -18.53 -7.56 -9.67
C ASP A 132 -19.06 -9.00 -9.48
N ASN A 133 -18.18 -9.99 -9.27
CA ASN A 133 -18.52 -11.42 -9.34
C ASN A 133 -18.30 -12.19 -8.02
N ASP A 134 -18.42 -11.55 -6.87
CA ASP A 134 -18.29 -12.18 -5.54
C ASP A 134 -17.00 -13.00 -5.34
N GLN A 135 -15.89 -12.60 -6.01
CA GLN A 135 -14.60 -13.27 -5.88
C GLN A 135 -13.75 -12.76 -4.71
N LEU A 136 -14.19 -11.68 -4.07
CA LEU A 136 -13.53 -11.13 -2.90
C LEU A 136 -14.11 -11.77 -1.63
N LEU A 137 -13.25 -11.99 -0.66
CA LEU A 137 -13.63 -12.49 0.65
C LEU A 137 -12.75 -11.89 1.74
N ILE A 138 -13.21 -11.91 2.97
CA ILE A 138 -12.48 -11.36 4.10
C ILE A 138 -12.09 -12.48 5.05
N HIS A 139 -10.80 -12.52 5.37
CA HIS A 139 -10.28 -13.28 6.49
C HIS A 139 -10.12 -12.36 7.69
N TYR A 140 -10.40 -12.91 8.86
CA TYR A 140 -10.32 -12.20 10.13
C TYR A 140 -9.20 -12.79 10.98
N GLN A 141 -8.35 -11.92 11.51
CA GLN A 141 -7.28 -12.32 12.42
C GLN A 141 -7.51 -11.72 13.80
N PRO A 142 -7.54 -12.53 14.88
CA PRO A 142 -7.79 -12.04 16.23
C PRO A 142 -6.58 -11.27 16.78
N LYS A 143 -6.89 -10.15 17.45
CA LYS A 143 -5.98 -9.40 18.31
C LYS A 143 -6.24 -9.82 19.76
N MET A 144 -5.18 -10.12 20.48
CA MET A 144 -5.21 -10.65 21.83
C MET A 144 -4.82 -9.58 22.84
N THR A 145 -5.67 -9.30 23.82
CA THR A 145 -5.29 -8.45 24.95
C THR A 145 -4.24 -9.14 25.83
N TRP A 146 -3.56 -8.37 26.69
CA TRP A 146 -2.61 -8.93 27.67
C TRP A 146 -3.24 -9.96 28.64
N ARG A 147 -4.59 -9.95 28.79
CA ARG A 147 -5.33 -10.94 29.57
C ARG A 147 -5.70 -12.19 28.78
N GLY A 148 -5.33 -12.27 27.50
CA GLY A 148 -5.73 -13.37 26.64
C GLY A 148 -7.18 -13.30 26.15
N GLU A 149 -7.83 -12.14 26.22
CA GLU A 149 -9.16 -11.94 25.68
C GLU A 149 -9.07 -11.51 24.21
N VAL A 150 -10.05 -11.91 23.40
CA VAL A 150 -10.23 -11.40 22.03
C VAL A 150 -11.24 -10.26 22.10
N ARG A 151 -10.82 -9.04 21.78
CA ARG A 151 -11.68 -7.84 21.75
C ARG A 151 -11.82 -7.24 20.39
N SER A 152 -10.83 -7.41 19.56
CA SER A 152 -10.79 -6.88 18.21
C SER A 152 -10.22 -7.89 17.22
N LEU A 153 -10.50 -7.66 15.94
CA LEU A 153 -10.02 -8.43 14.81
C LEU A 153 -9.42 -7.48 13.79
N GLU A 154 -8.55 -8.00 12.94
CA GLU A 154 -8.21 -7.32 11.69
C GLU A 154 -8.88 -8.02 10.51
N ALA A 155 -9.49 -7.24 9.63
CA ALA A 155 -10.08 -7.68 8.39
C ALA A 155 -9.05 -7.63 7.26
N LEU A 156 -8.76 -8.77 6.70
CA LEU A 156 -7.73 -8.96 5.69
C LEU A 156 -8.39 -9.48 4.40
N VAL A 157 -8.50 -8.61 3.40
CA VAL A 157 -9.08 -8.99 2.11
C VAL A 157 -8.30 -10.13 1.46
N ARG A 158 -9.02 -11.00 0.75
CA ARG A 158 -8.48 -12.10 -0.06
C ARG A 158 -9.23 -12.13 -1.38
N TRP A 159 -8.58 -12.56 -2.42
CA TRP A 159 -9.22 -12.73 -3.72
C TRP A 159 -9.24 -14.21 -4.11
N GLN A 160 -10.43 -14.78 -4.20
CA GLN A 160 -10.65 -16.14 -4.68
C GLN A 160 -10.81 -16.11 -6.19
N SER A 161 -9.68 -16.14 -6.89
CA SER A 161 -9.68 -16.21 -8.35
C SER A 161 -10.09 -17.58 -8.85
N PRO A 162 -10.97 -17.70 -9.85
CA PRO A 162 -11.30 -18.97 -10.48
C PRO A 162 -10.09 -19.65 -11.15
N GLU A 163 -9.13 -18.85 -11.63
CA GLU A 163 -7.96 -19.32 -12.36
C GLU A 163 -6.77 -19.64 -11.47
N ARG A 164 -6.54 -18.81 -10.42
CA ARG A 164 -5.32 -18.85 -9.59
C ARG A 164 -5.57 -19.29 -8.15
N GLY A 165 -6.83 -19.55 -7.78
CA GLY A 165 -7.19 -19.89 -6.41
C GLY A 165 -7.14 -18.67 -5.48
N LEU A 166 -6.70 -18.86 -4.24
CA LEU A 166 -6.68 -17.81 -3.23
C LEU A 166 -5.44 -16.94 -3.38
N ILE A 167 -5.63 -15.69 -3.78
CA ILE A 167 -4.58 -14.68 -3.98
C ILE A 167 -4.48 -13.80 -2.74
N PRO A 168 -3.30 -13.66 -2.14
CA PRO A 168 -3.07 -12.80 -0.98
C PRO A 168 -3.03 -11.32 -1.36
N PRO A 169 -3.32 -10.39 -0.43
CA PRO A 169 -3.38 -8.95 -0.71
C PRO A 169 -2.09 -8.36 -1.26
N MET A 170 -0.93 -8.87 -0.85
CA MET A 170 0.38 -8.42 -1.33
C MET A 170 0.54 -8.50 -2.87
N GLU A 171 -0.21 -9.36 -3.53
CA GLU A 171 -0.13 -9.54 -4.99
C GLU A 171 -1.02 -8.54 -5.76
N PHE A 172 -2.05 -7.93 -5.15
CA PHE A 172 -3.00 -7.10 -5.89
C PHE A 172 -3.29 -5.72 -5.27
N ILE A 173 -2.98 -5.48 -3.99
CA ILE A 173 -3.28 -4.20 -3.33
C ILE A 173 -2.49 -3.05 -3.95
N SER A 174 -1.17 -3.22 -4.16
CA SER A 174 -0.34 -2.17 -4.79
C SER A 174 -0.88 -1.81 -6.18
N TYR A 175 -1.28 -2.80 -6.98
CA TYR A 175 -1.94 -2.57 -8.26
C TYR A 175 -3.28 -1.83 -8.09
N ALA A 176 -4.10 -2.23 -7.12
CA ALA A 176 -5.37 -1.57 -6.84
C ALA A 176 -5.18 -0.10 -6.45
N GLU A 177 -4.14 0.21 -5.70
CA GLU A 177 -3.76 1.59 -5.37
C GLU A 177 -3.35 2.38 -6.60
N GLU A 178 -2.46 1.86 -7.43
CA GLU A 178 -1.98 2.53 -8.64
C GLU A 178 -3.09 2.77 -9.67
N SER A 179 -3.96 1.79 -9.87
CA SER A 179 -5.08 1.86 -10.82
C SER A 179 -6.29 2.63 -10.30
N GLY A 180 -6.35 2.93 -8.99
CA GLY A 180 -7.51 3.53 -8.34
C GLY A 180 -8.61 2.55 -7.96
N LEU A 181 -8.47 1.25 -8.26
CA LEU A 181 -9.42 0.20 -7.86
C LEU A 181 -9.46 -0.01 -6.35
N ILE A 182 -8.48 0.51 -5.61
CA ILE A 182 -8.48 0.48 -4.15
C ILE A 182 -9.69 1.19 -3.55
N VAL A 183 -10.25 2.20 -4.23
CA VAL A 183 -11.42 2.95 -3.75
C VAL A 183 -12.68 2.06 -3.74
N PRO A 184 -13.13 1.48 -4.87
CA PRO A 184 -14.28 0.56 -4.85
C PRO A 184 -14.01 -0.71 -4.02
N LEU A 185 -12.77 -1.21 -4.00
CA LEU A 185 -12.37 -2.36 -3.18
C LEU A 185 -12.53 -2.06 -1.68
N GLY A 186 -12.00 -0.95 -1.19
CA GLY A 186 -12.11 -0.59 0.22
C GLY A 186 -13.53 -0.27 0.65
N ARG A 187 -14.32 0.35 -0.22
CA ARG A 187 -15.76 0.52 -0.01
C ARG A 187 -16.45 -0.84 0.19
N TRP A 188 -16.19 -1.80 -0.69
CA TRP A 188 -16.70 -3.16 -0.57
C TRP A 188 -16.29 -3.81 0.76
N VAL A 189 -14.99 -3.74 1.11
CA VAL A 189 -14.45 -4.27 2.37
C VAL A 189 -15.18 -3.68 3.58
N MET A 190 -15.28 -2.35 3.69
CA MET A 190 -15.94 -1.71 4.82
C MET A 190 -17.40 -2.14 4.98
N LEU A 191 -18.16 -2.15 3.89
CA LEU A 191 -19.56 -2.51 3.94
C LEU A 191 -19.77 -4.00 4.27
N ASP A 192 -18.91 -4.88 3.77
CA ASP A 192 -19.00 -6.31 4.09
C ASP A 192 -18.61 -6.58 5.55
N VAL A 193 -17.57 -5.92 6.07
CA VAL A 193 -17.18 -6.00 7.49
C VAL A 193 -18.34 -5.55 8.39
N VAL A 194 -19.00 -4.41 8.12
CA VAL A 194 -20.15 -3.95 8.93
C VAL A 194 -21.27 -4.98 8.94
N ARG A 195 -21.60 -5.55 7.77
CA ARG A 195 -22.59 -6.61 7.67
C ARG A 195 -22.21 -7.86 8.47
N GLN A 196 -20.93 -8.23 8.43
CA GLN A 196 -20.43 -9.39 9.18
C GLN A 196 -20.46 -9.14 10.68
N VAL A 197 -20.08 -7.95 11.13
CA VAL A 197 -20.17 -7.59 12.57
C VAL A 197 -21.60 -7.59 13.05
N ALA A 198 -22.57 -7.12 12.24
CA ALA A 198 -23.98 -7.23 12.57
C ALA A 198 -24.42 -8.69 12.79
N LYS A 199 -24.02 -9.60 11.90
CA LYS A 199 -24.29 -11.05 12.06
C LYS A 199 -23.67 -11.62 13.34
N TRP A 200 -22.50 -11.13 13.74
CA TRP A 200 -21.84 -11.56 14.99
C TRP A 200 -22.56 -11.00 16.22
N ARG A 201 -22.94 -9.71 16.20
CA ARG A 201 -23.73 -9.09 17.28
C ARG A 201 -25.03 -9.88 17.53
N ASP A 202 -25.73 -10.27 16.46
CA ASP A 202 -26.97 -11.04 16.56
C ASP A 202 -26.75 -12.46 17.16
N LYS A 203 -25.52 -12.96 17.12
CA LYS A 203 -25.06 -14.19 17.79
C LYS A 203 -24.48 -13.94 19.19
N GLY A 204 -24.53 -12.71 19.71
CA GLY A 204 -23.91 -12.34 20.99
C GLY A 204 -22.40 -12.19 20.98
N ILE A 205 -21.79 -12.10 19.81
CA ILE A 205 -20.34 -11.87 19.64
C ILE A 205 -20.13 -10.38 19.38
N ASN A 206 -19.68 -9.65 20.41
CA ASN A 206 -19.45 -8.21 20.33
C ASN A 206 -17.95 -7.94 20.17
N LEU A 207 -17.54 -7.63 18.95
CA LEU A 207 -16.15 -7.38 18.58
C LEU A 207 -16.04 -6.14 17.69
N ARG A 208 -14.93 -5.43 17.79
CA ARG A 208 -14.54 -4.41 16.84
C ARG A 208 -13.68 -5.05 15.74
N VAL A 209 -13.71 -4.48 14.55
CA VAL A 209 -12.93 -4.99 13.42
C VAL A 209 -12.15 -3.86 12.79
N ALA A 210 -10.85 -3.97 12.75
CA ALA A 210 -9.98 -3.02 12.08
C ALA A 210 -9.93 -3.30 10.57
N VAL A 211 -9.93 -2.21 9.79
CA VAL A 211 -9.89 -2.21 8.32
C VAL A 211 -8.78 -1.28 7.85
N ASN A 212 -7.92 -1.79 7.00
CA ASN A 212 -6.87 -1.00 6.36
C ASN A 212 -7.46 -0.02 5.34
N VAL A 213 -7.01 1.24 5.37
CA VAL A 213 -7.45 2.31 4.48
C VAL A 213 -6.24 3.02 3.88
N SER A 214 -6.17 3.07 2.55
CA SER A 214 -5.08 3.75 1.84
C SER A 214 -5.31 5.26 1.70
N ALA A 215 -4.23 6.00 1.43
CA ALA A 215 -4.28 7.45 1.20
C ALA A 215 -5.26 7.84 0.08
N ARG A 216 -5.36 7.04 -1.00
CA ARG A 216 -6.31 7.30 -2.09
C ARG A 216 -7.76 7.18 -1.67
N GLN A 217 -8.08 6.28 -0.75
CA GLN A 217 -9.44 6.12 -0.24
C GLN A 217 -9.85 7.29 0.65
N LEU A 218 -8.91 7.95 1.32
CA LEU A 218 -9.20 9.15 2.12
C LEU A 218 -9.76 10.30 1.27
N ALA A 219 -9.44 10.35 -0.01
CA ALA A 219 -9.96 11.37 -0.92
C ALA A 219 -11.42 11.12 -1.37
N ASP A 220 -11.95 9.90 -1.19
CA ASP A 220 -13.31 9.55 -1.58
C ASP A 220 -14.32 9.77 -0.45
N GLN A 221 -15.08 10.84 -0.56
CA GLN A 221 -16.10 11.17 0.44
C GLN A 221 -17.35 10.28 0.38
N THR A 222 -17.55 9.50 -0.68
CA THR A 222 -18.74 8.64 -0.81
C THR A 222 -18.74 7.51 0.22
N ILE A 223 -17.57 7.06 0.65
CA ILE A 223 -17.40 5.99 1.64
C ILE A 223 -18.09 6.33 2.98
N PHE A 224 -18.05 7.60 3.39
CA PHE A 224 -18.69 8.04 4.64
C PHE A 224 -20.22 8.01 4.57
N SER A 225 -20.78 8.42 3.42
CA SER A 225 -22.23 8.38 3.22
C SER A 225 -22.76 6.95 3.26
N ASP A 226 -22.04 6.04 2.60
CA ASP A 226 -22.39 4.63 2.53
C ASP A 226 -22.22 3.92 3.87
N LEU A 227 -21.10 4.19 4.55
CA LEU A 227 -20.87 3.65 5.90
C LEU A 227 -21.95 4.14 6.87
N LYS A 228 -22.26 5.43 6.87
CA LYS A 228 -23.29 6.01 7.70
C LYS A 228 -24.67 5.40 7.43
N GLN A 229 -25.01 5.19 6.16
CA GLN A 229 -26.24 4.54 5.77
C GLN A 229 -26.26 3.07 6.24
N ALA A 230 -25.19 2.32 6.02
CA ALA A 230 -25.10 0.94 6.47
C ALA A 230 -25.21 0.79 7.99
N LEU A 231 -24.58 1.69 8.76
CA LEU A 231 -24.68 1.71 10.22
C LEU A 231 -26.16 1.93 10.67
N LYS A 232 -26.85 2.87 10.01
CA LYS A 232 -28.25 3.14 10.29
C LYS A 232 -29.16 1.95 9.96
N ASP A 233 -28.98 1.35 8.78
CA ASP A 233 -29.80 0.23 8.30
C ASP A 233 -29.63 -1.02 9.18
N LEU A 234 -28.44 -1.19 9.74
CA LEU A 234 -28.09 -2.30 10.63
C LEU A 234 -28.27 -1.97 12.12
N ASN A 235 -28.85 -0.81 12.47
CA ASN A 235 -29.11 -0.37 13.83
C ASN A 235 -27.86 -0.37 14.74
N PHE A 236 -26.75 0.18 14.24
CA PHE A 236 -25.57 0.46 15.05
C PHE A 236 -25.66 1.86 15.65
N GLU A 237 -25.48 1.98 16.97
CA GLU A 237 -25.39 3.27 17.66
C GLU A 237 -24.02 3.93 17.44
N TYR A 238 -22.97 3.15 17.23
CA TYR A 238 -21.60 3.57 16.98
C TYR A 238 -20.95 2.67 15.92
N CYS A 239 -19.91 3.17 15.27
CA CYS A 239 -19.19 2.41 14.27
C CYS A 239 -18.40 1.25 14.92
N PRO A 240 -18.65 0.00 14.53
CA PRO A 240 -17.94 -1.15 15.05
C PRO A 240 -16.62 -1.40 14.34
N ILE A 241 -16.24 -0.53 13.40
CA ILE A 241 -14.99 -0.63 12.64
C ILE A 241 -13.95 0.29 13.27
N ASP A 242 -12.71 -0.16 13.30
CA ASP A 242 -11.52 0.65 13.51
C ASP A 242 -10.82 0.87 12.17
N VAL A 243 -10.16 2.01 12.00
CA VAL A 243 -9.50 2.38 10.75
C VAL A 243 -7.99 2.32 10.95
N GLU A 244 -7.30 1.53 10.14
CA GLU A 244 -5.85 1.44 10.13
C GLU A 244 -5.30 2.25 8.97
N LEU A 245 -4.40 3.19 9.26
CA LEU A 245 -3.77 4.10 8.31
C LEU A 245 -2.26 3.99 8.45
N THR A 246 -1.55 3.86 7.34
CA THR A 246 -0.08 3.90 7.37
C THR A 246 0.42 5.32 7.68
N GLU A 247 1.62 5.40 8.21
CA GLU A 247 2.31 6.65 8.50
C GLU A 247 2.37 7.59 7.27
N SER A 248 2.63 7.03 6.08
CA SER A 248 2.68 7.77 4.82
C SER A 248 1.36 8.45 4.46
N CYS A 249 0.23 7.83 4.79
CA CYS A 249 -1.09 8.42 4.54
C CYS A 249 -1.31 9.75 5.25
N LEU A 250 -0.71 9.94 6.43
CA LEU A 250 -0.82 11.17 7.21
C LEU A 250 0.04 12.31 6.63
N ILE A 251 1.15 11.95 5.98
CA ILE A 251 2.15 12.92 5.50
C ILE A 251 1.78 13.48 4.11
N GLU A 252 1.21 12.64 3.22
CA GLU A 252 0.90 13.04 1.84
C GLU A 252 -0.05 14.24 1.74
N ASN A 253 -1.08 14.29 2.59
CA ASN A 253 -2.01 15.43 2.66
C ASN A 253 -2.58 15.54 4.08
N GLU A 254 -1.87 16.27 4.93
CA GLU A 254 -2.18 16.41 6.36
C GLU A 254 -3.59 16.96 6.64
N GLU A 255 -4.03 17.98 5.89
CA GLU A 255 -5.35 18.60 6.10
C GLU A 255 -6.48 17.63 5.72
N LEU A 256 -6.34 16.92 4.61
CA LEU A 256 -7.30 15.93 4.18
C LEU A 256 -7.36 14.78 5.19
N ALA A 257 -6.20 14.23 5.58
CA ALA A 257 -6.12 13.14 6.54
C ALA A 257 -6.80 13.53 7.87
N LEU A 258 -6.51 14.72 8.41
CA LEU A 258 -7.13 15.21 9.64
C LEU A 258 -8.65 15.31 9.52
N SER A 259 -9.15 15.89 8.42
CA SER A 259 -10.60 16.00 8.15
C SER A 259 -11.29 14.64 8.13
N VAL A 260 -10.68 13.67 7.44
CA VAL A 260 -11.21 12.32 7.29
C VAL A 260 -11.17 11.55 8.61
N ILE A 261 -10.06 11.59 9.33
CA ILE A 261 -9.93 10.99 10.65
C ILE A 261 -11.01 11.51 11.59
N GLN A 262 -11.24 12.82 11.62
CA GLN A 262 -12.31 13.41 12.43
C GLN A 262 -13.71 12.92 12.04
N GLN A 263 -13.96 12.67 10.76
CA GLN A 263 -15.24 12.12 10.31
C GLN A 263 -15.43 10.67 10.80
N PHE A 264 -14.41 9.82 10.71
CA PHE A 264 -14.47 8.46 11.27
C PHE A 264 -14.65 8.48 12.80
N SER A 265 -13.89 9.31 13.50
CA SER A 265 -14.01 9.43 14.97
C SER A 265 -15.43 9.90 15.40
N ARG A 266 -16.06 10.80 14.64
CA ARG A 266 -17.46 11.20 14.90
C ARG A 266 -18.48 10.08 14.72
N LEU A 267 -18.16 9.08 13.90
CA LEU A 267 -18.97 7.86 13.77
C LEU A 267 -18.68 6.85 14.89
N GLY A 268 -17.68 7.09 15.74
CA GLY A 268 -17.26 6.19 16.82
C GLY A 268 -16.23 5.14 16.40
N ALA A 269 -15.59 5.32 15.24
CA ALA A 269 -14.45 4.50 14.84
C ALA A 269 -13.20 4.89 15.62
N GLN A 270 -12.37 3.94 15.98
CA GLN A 270 -11.00 4.19 16.48
C GLN A 270 -10.03 4.27 15.30
N ILE A 271 -8.99 5.07 15.47
CA ILE A 271 -7.97 5.29 14.45
C ILE A 271 -6.65 4.69 14.93
N HIS A 272 -6.15 3.75 14.17
CA HIS A 272 -4.89 3.08 14.44
C HIS A 272 -3.85 3.50 13.40
N LEU A 273 -2.67 3.88 13.84
CA LEU A 273 -1.53 4.17 12.98
C LEU A 273 -0.73 2.92 12.74
N ASP A 274 -0.68 2.49 11.48
CA ASP A 274 -0.02 1.26 11.06
C ASP A 274 1.44 1.49 10.64
N ASP A 275 2.25 0.43 10.66
CA ASP A 275 3.68 0.39 10.29
C ASP A 275 4.54 1.41 11.05
N PHE A 276 4.16 1.76 12.29
CA PHE A 276 4.82 2.81 13.05
C PHE A 276 6.29 2.50 13.32
N GLY A 277 7.15 3.48 12.98
CA GLY A 277 8.59 3.41 13.18
C GLY A 277 9.38 2.92 11.98
N THR A 278 8.74 2.60 10.86
CA THR A 278 9.40 2.28 9.59
C THR A 278 9.60 3.51 8.71
N GLY A 279 8.91 4.61 8.99
CA GLY A 279 8.90 5.86 8.26
C GLY A 279 9.58 7.04 8.98
N TYR A 280 9.27 8.25 8.54
CA TYR A 280 9.87 9.52 8.99
C TYR A 280 8.93 10.37 9.85
N SER A 281 7.89 9.82 10.49
CA SER A 281 7.01 10.64 11.31
C SER A 281 7.72 11.26 12.50
N SER A 282 7.55 12.58 12.66
CA SER A 282 7.97 13.25 13.87
C SER A 282 6.94 13.04 14.98
N LEU A 283 7.39 12.86 16.22
CA LEU A 283 6.50 12.79 17.39
C LEU A 283 5.54 13.99 17.50
N SER A 284 5.95 15.13 16.96
CA SER A 284 5.10 16.34 16.92
C SER A 284 3.93 16.20 15.96
N GLN A 285 4.08 15.46 14.86
CA GLN A 285 2.98 15.16 13.94
C GLN A 285 2.00 14.18 14.58
N LEU A 286 2.51 13.13 15.22
CA LEU A 286 1.69 12.14 15.92
C LEU A 286 0.72 12.82 16.92
N ALA A 287 1.20 13.77 17.69
CA ALA A 287 0.41 14.50 18.68
C ALA A 287 -0.70 15.40 18.09
N ARG A 288 -0.69 15.67 16.78
CA ARG A 288 -1.69 16.52 16.09
C ARG A 288 -2.90 15.75 15.59
N PHE A 289 -2.76 14.46 15.36
CA PHE A 289 -3.85 13.62 14.87
C PHE A 289 -4.59 12.96 16.04
N PRO A 290 -5.93 12.91 16.00
CA PRO A 290 -6.72 12.17 16.99
C PRO A 290 -6.69 10.68 16.70
N ILE A 291 -5.56 10.05 17.02
CA ILE A 291 -5.35 8.60 16.91
C ILE A 291 -5.54 7.95 18.27
N ASP A 292 -5.96 6.68 18.27
CA ASP A 292 -6.27 5.90 19.46
C ASP A 292 -5.21 4.83 19.74
N ALA A 293 -4.56 4.32 18.70
CA ALA A 293 -3.55 3.28 18.83
C ALA A 293 -2.43 3.42 17.79
N ILE A 294 -1.26 2.85 18.12
CA ILE A 294 -0.15 2.64 17.20
C ILE A 294 0.11 1.13 17.08
N LYS A 295 0.37 0.68 15.85
CA LYS A 295 0.73 -0.70 15.54
C LYS A 295 2.24 -0.80 15.34
N LEU A 296 2.87 -1.71 16.05
CA LEU A 296 4.29 -2.02 15.90
C LEU A 296 4.43 -3.02 14.77
N ASP A 297 5.16 -2.63 13.73
CA ASP A 297 5.46 -3.51 12.60
C ASP A 297 6.20 -4.78 13.05
N GLN A 298 5.95 -5.88 12.34
CA GLN A 298 6.55 -7.18 12.62
C GLN A 298 8.09 -7.17 12.64
N SER A 299 8.75 -6.25 11.94
CA SER A 299 10.22 -6.15 11.93
C SER A 299 10.80 -5.81 13.32
N PHE A 300 10.06 -5.08 14.14
CA PHE A 300 10.43 -4.78 15.53
C PHE A 300 10.14 -5.95 16.48
N VAL A 301 9.16 -6.80 16.16
CA VAL A 301 8.68 -7.90 16.99
C VAL A 301 9.47 -9.18 16.77
N ARG A 302 9.83 -9.44 15.50
CA ARG A 302 10.51 -10.66 15.12
C ARG A 302 11.83 -10.83 15.86
N ASP A 303 11.97 -11.98 16.54
CA ASP A 303 13.15 -12.32 17.34
C ASP A 303 13.55 -11.28 18.40
N ILE A 304 12.61 -10.44 18.86
CA ILE A 304 12.85 -9.35 19.81
C ILE A 304 13.58 -9.82 21.09
N HIS A 305 13.33 -11.06 21.50
CA HIS A 305 13.97 -11.63 22.69
C HIS A 305 15.49 -11.83 22.52
N LYS A 306 16.02 -11.73 21.29
CA LYS A 306 17.45 -11.87 20.96
C LYS A 306 18.11 -10.53 20.58
N GLN A 307 17.32 -9.48 20.26
CA GLN A 307 17.80 -8.24 19.64
C GLN A 307 17.69 -7.06 20.63
N SER A 308 18.79 -6.66 21.25
CA SER A 308 18.81 -5.57 22.25
C SER A 308 18.35 -4.22 21.67
N ILE A 309 18.63 -3.94 20.39
CA ILE A 309 18.21 -2.71 19.72
C ILE A 309 16.69 -2.69 19.58
N SER A 310 16.08 -3.75 19.04
CA SER A 310 14.62 -3.87 18.90
C SER A 310 13.93 -3.78 20.26
N GLN A 311 14.49 -4.40 21.30
CA GLN A 311 13.98 -4.27 22.68
C GLN A 311 13.96 -2.82 23.18
N SER A 312 15.03 -2.06 22.91
CA SER A 312 15.13 -0.66 23.32
C SER A 312 14.16 0.22 22.54
N LEU A 313 14.02 -0.01 21.23
CA LEU A 313 13.08 0.70 20.37
C LEU A 313 11.64 0.46 20.79
N VAL A 314 11.24 -0.80 21.01
CA VAL A 314 9.87 -1.11 21.45
C VAL A 314 9.56 -0.47 22.81
N ARG A 315 10.50 -0.50 23.78
CA ARG A 315 10.29 0.20 25.06
C ARG A 315 10.13 1.71 24.88
N ALA A 316 10.91 2.32 24.00
CA ALA A 316 10.80 3.75 23.72
C ALA A 316 9.45 4.09 23.09
N ILE A 317 9.01 3.31 22.10
CA ILE A 317 7.71 3.48 21.44
C ILE A 317 6.56 3.33 22.45
N VAL A 318 6.60 2.29 23.28
CA VAL A 318 5.57 2.07 24.32
C VAL A 318 5.55 3.25 25.32
N ALA A 319 6.70 3.78 25.73
CA ALA A 319 6.76 4.93 26.62
C ALA A 319 6.16 6.19 26.00
N VAL A 320 6.44 6.44 24.71
CA VAL A 320 5.85 7.54 23.96
C VAL A 320 4.33 7.38 23.83
N ALA A 321 3.87 6.19 23.46
CA ALA A 321 2.45 5.90 23.34
C ALA A 321 1.71 6.15 24.66
N GLN A 322 2.27 5.67 25.77
CA GLN A 322 1.71 5.91 27.11
C GLN A 322 1.65 7.39 27.46
N ALA A 323 2.70 8.16 27.15
CA ALA A 323 2.72 9.60 27.38
C ALA A 323 1.65 10.35 26.58
N LEU A 324 1.25 9.82 25.41
CA LEU A 324 0.21 10.35 24.53
C LEU A 324 -1.17 9.72 24.78
N ASN A 325 -1.32 8.83 25.77
CA ASN A 325 -2.53 8.04 26.02
C ASN A 325 -2.97 7.17 24.83
N LEU A 326 -2.03 6.67 24.04
CA LEU A 326 -2.30 5.77 22.92
C LEU A 326 -2.14 4.32 23.33
N GLN A 327 -2.95 3.45 22.73
CA GLN A 327 -2.75 2.00 22.82
C GLN A 327 -1.61 1.54 21.93
N VAL A 328 -0.97 0.43 22.29
CA VAL A 328 0.07 -0.20 21.47
C VAL A 328 -0.40 -1.60 21.08
N ILE A 329 -0.39 -1.87 19.79
CA ILE A 329 -0.72 -3.15 19.17
C ILE A 329 0.55 -3.71 18.54
N ALA A 330 0.95 -4.93 18.85
CA ALA A 330 2.12 -5.56 18.24
C ALA A 330 1.69 -6.60 17.20
N GLU A 331 2.34 -6.55 16.04
CA GLU A 331 2.08 -7.46 14.94
C GLU A 331 3.15 -8.55 14.78
N GLY A 332 2.81 -9.60 14.04
CA GLY A 332 3.76 -10.65 13.70
C GLY A 332 4.28 -11.47 14.86
N VAL A 333 3.52 -11.59 15.96
CA VAL A 333 3.92 -12.40 17.11
C VAL A 333 3.84 -13.88 16.75
N GLU A 334 4.99 -14.55 16.67
CA GLU A 334 5.09 -15.96 16.27
C GLU A 334 5.52 -16.89 17.41
N SER A 335 6.12 -16.36 18.47
CA SER A 335 6.63 -17.17 19.59
C SER A 335 6.16 -16.68 20.95
N ALA A 336 6.05 -17.63 21.91
CA ALA A 336 5.73 -17.32 23.30
C ALA A 336 6.76 -16.39 23.98
N LYS A 337 8.01 -16.38 23.50
CA LYS A 337 9.05 -15.49 24.05
C LYS A 337 8.82 -14.04 23.61
N GLU A 338 8.39 -13.82 22.39
CA GLU A 338 7.99 -12.50 21.88
C GLU A 338 6.76 -11.99 22.64
N ASP A 339 5.74 -12.83 22.77
CA ASP A 339 4.53 -12.51 23.51
C ASP A 339 4.82 -12.12 24.98
N ALA A 340 5.65 -12.90 25.66
CA ALA A 340 6.06 -12.61 27.03
C ALA A 340 6.83 -11.29 27.18
N PHE A 341 7.72 -10.97 26.21
CA PHE A 341 8.45 -9.71 26.21
C PHE A 341 7.49 -8.52 26.00
N LEU A 342 6.61 -8.58 25.02
CA LEU A 342 5.65 -7.54 24.70
C LEU A 342 4.68 -7.27 25.84
N THR A 343 4.13 -8.34 26.44
CA THR A 343 3.25 -8.26 27.59
C THR A 343 3.94 -7.60 28.78
N LYS A 344 5.18 -8.01 29.11
CA LYS A 344 5.96 -7.43 30.20
C LYS A 344 6.25 -5.95 30.01
N ASN A 345 6.36 -5.49 28.77
CA ASN A 345 6.67 -4.09 28.46
C ASN A 345 5.41 -3.22 28.20
N GLY A 346 4.20 -3.73 28.47
CA GLY A 346 2.98 -2.93 28.48
C GLY A 346 2.30 -2.75 27.12
N VAL A 347 2.56 -3.66 26.16
CA VAL A 347 1.83 -3.71 24.89
C VAL A 347 0.39 -4.16 25.15
N ASN A 348 -0.59 -3.40 24.67
CA ASN A 348 -2.00 -3.57 24.98
C ASN A 348 -2.62 -4.76 24.26
N GLU A 349 -2.39 -4.88 22.95
CA GLU A 349 -2.88 -5.96 22.11
C GLU A 349 -1.74 -6.57 21.27
N ARG A 350 -1.87 -7.82 20.93
CA ARG A 350 -0.90 -8.58 20.15
C ARG A 350 -1.62 -9.43 19.13
N GLN A 351 -1.06 -9.46 17.92
CA GLN A 351 -1.55 -10.20 16.77
C GLN A 351 -0.42 -11.02 16.16
N GLY A 352 -0.70 -12.24 15.74
CA GLY A 352 0.29 -13.05 15.04
C GLY A 352 -0.08 -14.53 14.99
N TYR A 353 0.77 -15.30 14.30
CA TYR A 353 0.54 -16.73 14.07
C TYR A 353 0.67 -17.58 15.34
N LEU A 354 1.25 -17.03 16.39
CA LEU A 354 1.23 -17.69 17.72
C LEU A 354 -0.21 -17.94 18.19
N PHE A 355 -1.12 -17.01 17.94
CA PHE A 355 -2.51 -17.08 18.40
C PHE A 355 -3.41 -17.72 17.34
N ALA A 356 -3.43 -17.13 16.14
CA ALA A 356 -4.18 -17.65 15.00
C ALA A 356 -3.73 -17.00 13.69
N LYS A 357 -3.81 -17.77 12.60
CA LYS A 357 -3.70 -17.23 11.23
C LYS A 357 -5.01 -16.56 10.82
N PRO A 358 -4.99 -15.62 9.85
CA PRO A 358 -6.20 -15.08 9.26
C PRO A 358 -7.12 -16.18 8.74
N MET A 359 -8.42 -16.13 9.07
CA MET A 359 -9.36 -17.19 8.72
C MET A 359 -10.74 -16.61 8.33
N PRO A 360 -11.55 -17.33 7.53
CA PRO A 360 -12.92 -16.93 7.22
C PRO A 360 -13.79 -16.80 8.47
N ALA A 361 -14.85 -15.95 8.41
CA ALA A 361 -15.75 -15.68 9.54
C ALA A 361 -16.28 -16.94 10.24
N ALA A 362 -16.73 -17.93 9.48
CA ALA A 362 -17.26 -19.19 10.05
C ALA A 362 -16.17 -20.03 10.75
N ALA A 363 -14.91 -19.94 10.31
CA ALA A 363 -13.79 -20.60 10.97
C ALA A 363 -13.43 -19.85 12.25
N PHE A 364 -13.47 -18.52 12.23
CA PHE A 364 -13.26 -17.69 13.42
C PHE A 364 -14.29 -17.96 14.51
N GLU A 365 -15.58 -18.06 14.19
CA GLU A 365 -16.63 -18.40 15.16
C GLU A 365 -16.34 -19.74 15.88
N ARG A 366 -15.92 -20.76 15.11
CA ARG A 366 -15.54 -22.07 15.67
C ARG A 366 -14.29 -22.00 16.53
N TRP A 367 -13.31 -21.21 16.07
CA TRP A 367 -12.06 -21.00 16.81
C TRP A 367 -12.33 -20.27 18.13
N LEU A 368 -13.12 -19.18 18.11
CA LEU A 368 -13.46 -18.38 19.29
C LEU A 368 -14.14 -19.23 20.38
N LYS A 369 -15.14 -20.04 20.00
CA LYS A 369 -15.81 -20.95 20.92
C LYS A 369 -14.85 -21.92 21.60
N ARG A 370 -13.92 -22.50 20.82
CA ARG A 370 -12.89 -23.41 21.37
C ARG A 370 -11.89 -22.68 22.25
N TYR A 371 -11.49 -21.50 21.87
CA TYR A 371 -10.56 -20.68 22.63
C TYR A 371 -11.14 -20.29 23.99
N GLN A 372 -12.37 -19.79 24.02
CA GLN A 372 -13.07 -19.42 25.24
C GLN A 372 -13.26 -20.64 26.18
N ALA A 373 -13.64 -21.79 25.64
CA ALA A 373 -13.81 -23.01 26.43
C ALA A 373 -12.50 -23.53 27.09
N ARG A 374 -11.33 -23.18 26.53
CA ARG A 374 -10.02 -23.52 27.11
C ARG A 374 -9.57 -22.57 28.22
N ASN A 375 -9.98 -21.29 28.11
CA ASN A 375 -9.53 -20.22 29.02
C ASN A 375 -10.50 -19.95 30.19
N VAL A 376 -11.66 -20.63 30.26
CA VAL A 376 -12.60 -20.59 31.38
C VAL A 376 -12.20 -21.59 32.48
N ARG A 377 -11.09 -22.29 32.34
CA ARG A 377 -10.49 -23.12 33.37
C ARG A 377 -9.31 -22.41 34.02
#